data_64f753163fd9d2877542fd3a9179332f
#
_entry.id   64f753163fd9d2877542fd3a9179332f
#
_cell.length_a   1.000
_cell.length_b   1.000
_cell.length_c   1.000
_cell.angle_alpha   90.00
_cell.angle_beta   90.00
_cell.angle_gamma   90.00
#
_symmetry.space_group_name_H-M   'P 1'
#
loop_
_entity.id
_entity.type
_entity.pdbx_description
1 polymer ?
#
loop_
_entity_poly.entity_id
_entity_poly.type
_entity_poly.pdbx_seq_one_letter_code
_entity_poly.pdbx_strand_id
1 'polypeptide(L)'
;MSSSDSPKVTERKADKDHDDNNDGEGGGFFDKVKDFIQDIGEKIEDAVSFGKPTADVTGIHIPHISLEKVELIADVLITNPNPVPIPLVDIEYLIESEDRKLMSGTIPDSGTIHAHGSETVKIPLLLIYDDIKSTYGDIKPGSIIPYKIRVVLHIDIPVIGRISIPLEKNGEIPVPYRPDVNVSKIKFEQFSFEEATATLHLNLDNKNDFDLGLNSMDYEVWLSNVSIASAEMKETTNIKKQEVTTMNLPISFRPKDFGSAMWDMIRGKGTGYTIKGHIDVNTPFGHMKIPICKEGGTTRLKKGDDDEDDDEVNNPSIQKKL
;
A
#
# COMPACT_ATOMS: atom_id res chain seq x y z
N MET A 1 -4.91 38.72 2.85
CA MET A 1 -3.93 38.32 1.83
C MET A 1 -2.77 37.71 2.56
N SER A 2 -2.76 36.41 2.66
CA SER A 2 -1.69 35.64 3.31
C SER A 2 -1.36 34.51 2.33
N SER A 3 -0.20 34.62 1.74
CA SER A 3 0.34 33.64 0.79
C SER A 3 1.01 32.52 1.60
N SER A 4 0.47 31.31 1.46
CA SER A 4 1.09 30.09 1.93
C SER A 4 2.04 29.58 0.86
N ASP A 5 3.34 29.68 1.10
CA ASP A 5 4.36 29.04 0.30
C ASP A 5 4.48 27.56 0.71
N SER A 6 4.10 26.69 -0.22
CA SER A 6 4.38 25.26 -0.12
C SER A 6 5.69 24.96 -0.87
N PRO A 7 6.59 24.13 -0.35
CA PRO A 7 7.82 23.80 -1.04
C PRO A 7 7.54 22.94 -2.28
N LYS A 8 8.02 23.41 -3.43
CA LYS A 8 7.98 22.68 -4.71
C LYS A 8 8.93 21.49 -4.66
N VAL A 9 8.38 20.30 -4.77
CA VAL A 9 9.12 19.10 -5.12
C VAL A 9 9.52 19.20 -6.59
N THR A 10 10.81 19.22 -6.86
CA THR A 10 11.35 19.24 -8.22
C THR A 10 11.48 17.80 -8.71
N GLU A 11 10.58 17.37 -9.58
CA GLU A 11 10.72 16.13 -10.35
C GLU A 11 11.89 16.30 -11.33
N ARG A 12 12.90 15.47 -11.23
CA ARG A 12 13.91 15.30 -12.28
C ARG A 12 13.56 14.06 -13.09
N LYS A 13 13.17 14.28 -14.34
CA LYS A 13 13.11 13.26 -15.38
C LYS A 13 14.48 12.59 -15.52
N ALA A 14 14.45 11.26 -15.57
CA ALA A 14 15.60 10.46 -15.93
C ALA A 14 15.91 10.65 -17.42
N ASP A 15 17.02 11.28 -17.73
CA ASP A 15 17.63 11.21 -19.06
C ASP A 15 18.27 9.83 -19.26
N LYS A 16 17.87 9.21 -20.38
CA LYS A 16 18.50 8.00 -20.89
C LYS A 16 19.79 8.41 -21.58
N ASP A 17 20.91 8.17 -20.96
CA ASP A 17 22.15 8.01 -21.69
C ASP A 17 22.67 6.57 -21.47
N HIS A 18 22.74 5.89 -22.62
CA HIS A 18 23.51 4.68 -22.80
C HIS A 18 24.99 5.04 -22.70
N ASP A 19 25.68 4.44 -21.76
CA ASP A 19 27.07 4.06 -21.97
C ASP A 19 27.37 2.75 -21.23
N ASP A 20 27.66 1.75 -22.07
CA ASP A 20 28.34 0.54 -21.69
C ASP A 20 29.71 0.87 -21.11
N ASN A 21 29.97 0.43 -19.89
CA ASN A 21 31.19 -0.29 -19.57
C ASN A 21 31.11 -0.89 -18.17
N ASN A 22 31.05 -2.16 -18.22
CA ASN A 22 31.31 -3.12 -17.21
C ASN A 22 32.70 -2.96 -16.60
N ASP A 23 32.84 -3.18 -15.35
CA ASP A 23 33.60 -4.30 -14.79
C ASP A 23 33.49 -4.26 -13.27
N GLY A 24 33.24 -5.43 -12.72
CA GLY A 24 32.97 -5.76 -11.36
C GLY A 24 33.87 -5.10 -10.32
N GLU A 25 33.24 -4.45 -9.37
CA GLU A 25 33.79 -4.30 -8.02
C GLU A 25 32.61 -4.42 -7.03
N GLY A 26 32.37 -5.65 -6.62
CA GLY A 26 31.49 -5.99 -5.48
C GLY A 26 32.14 -5.65 -4.12
N GLY A 27 32.93 -4.60 -4.06
CA GLY A 27 33.51 -4.03 -2.85
C GLY A 27 33.00 -2.64 -2.55
N GLY A 28 31.74 -2.35 -2.91
CA GLY A 28 31.40 -0.98 -3.11
C GLY A 28 31.13 -0.17 -1.84
N PHE A 29 30.00 -0.33 -1.21
CA PHE A 29 29.54 0.60 -0.17
C PHE A 29 30.09 0.22 1.22
N PHE A 30 30.08 -1.04 1.57
CA PHE A 30 30.54 -1.49 2.88
C PHE A 30 32.05 -1.39 3.09
N ASP A 31 32.84 -1.64 2.05
CA ASP A 31 34.31 -1.51 2.18
C ASP A 31 34.73 -0.04 2.30
N LYS A 32 34.10 0.87 1.53
CA LYS A 32 34.33 2.31 1.68
C LYS A 32 33.89 2.83 3.05
N VAL A 33 32.79 2.30 3.59
CA VAL A 33 32.28 2.64 4.93
C VAL A 33 33.20 2.08 6.02
N LYS A 34 33.74 0.87 5.85
CA LYS A 34 34.64 0.24 6.81
C LYS A 34 35.99 0.95 6.88
N ASP A 35 36.54 1.29 5.72
CA ASP A 35 37.79 2.05 5.63
C ASP A 35 37.62 3.46 6.21
N PHE A 36 36.46 4.07 5.98
CA PHE A 36 36.10 5.39 6.51
C PHE A 36 35.90 5.41 8.03
N ILE A 37 35.32 4.35 8.61
CA ILE A 37 35.17 4.20 10.07
C ILE A 37 36.55 4.04 10.73
N GLN A 38 37.48 3.38 10.08
CA GLN A 38 38.85 3.20 10.57
C GLN A 38 39.65 4.52 10.52
N ASP A 39 39.56 5.29 9.42
CA ASP A 39 40.13 6.63 9.26
C ASP A 39 39.59 7.68 10.26
N ILE A 40 38.28 7.58 10.60
CA ILE A 40 37.65 8.41 11.66
C ILE A 40 38.16 8.02 13.05
N GLY A 41 38.39 6.74 13.32
CA GLY A 41 38.96 6.27 14.60
C GLY A 41 40.28 6.94 14.92
N GLU A 42 41.17 7.01 13.95
CA GLU A 42 42.49 7.65 14.10
C GLU A 42 42.42 9.17 14.26
N LYS A 43 41.50 9.86 13.56
CA LYS A 43 41.35 11.32 13.68
C LYS A 43 40.68 11.78 14.98
N ILE A 44 39.89 10.93 15.64
CA ILE A 44 39.24 11.24 16.91
C ILE A 44 40.18 11.12 18.09
N GLU A 45 41.21 10.24 18.04
CA GLU A 45 42.20 10.12 19.12
C GLU A 45 43.05 11.38 19.29
N ASP A 46 43.26 12.18 18.22
CA ASP A 46 43.99 13.45 18.29
C ASP A 46 43.16 14.64 18.79
N ALA A 47 41.82 14.53 18.80
CA ALA A 47 40.91 15.60 19.24
C ALA A 47 40.41 15.36 20.68
N VAL A 48 41.27 15.60 21.65
CA VAL A 48 41.21 15.29 23.11
C VAL A 48 39.90 15.71 23.85
N SER A 49 38.84 16.22 23.18
CA SER A 49 37.61 16.69 23.83
C SER A 49 36.29 16.32 23.15
N PHE A 50 36.31 15.72 21.97
CA PHE A 50 35.09 15.44 21.22
C PHE A 50 34.81 13.93 21.16
N GLY A 51 33.63 13.52 21.63
CA GLY A 51 33.14 12.16 21.52
C GLY A 51 32.51 11.91 20.15
N LYS A 52 32.54 10.65 19.70
CA LYS A 52 31.88 10.25 18.46
C LYS A 52 30.35 10.26 18.65
N PRO A 53 29.57 10.99 17.83
CA PRO A 53 28.13 10.88 17.83
C PRO A 53 27.69 9.46 17.47
N THR A 54 26.58 9.03 18.05
CA THR A 54 25.96 7.73 17.76
C THR A 54 24.59 7.93 17.15
N ALA A 55 24.16 6.98 16.33
CA ALA A 55 22.83 6.98 15.77
C ALA A 55 22.30 5.54 15.64
N ASP A 56 20.96 5.41 15.70
CA ASP A 56 20.26 4.14 15.52
C ASP A 56 18.89 4.37 14.88
N VAL A 57 18.45 3.43 14.04
CA VAL A 57 17.09 3.40 13.51
C VAL A 57 16.19 2.74 14.54
N THR A 58 15.52 3.54 15.36
CA THR A 58 14.72 3.07 16.49
C THR A 58 13.37 2.50 16.07
N GLY A 59 12.80 2.98 14.96
CA GLY A 59 11.51 2.51 14.47
C GLY A 59 11.29 2.77 12.99
N ILE A 60 10.38 1.98 12.40
CA ILE A 60 9.84 2.23 11.07
C ILE A 60 8.33 2.09 11.19
N HIS A 61 7.62 3.13 10.78
CA HIS A 61 6.17 3.22 10.85
C HIS A 61 5.57 3.32 9.46
N ILE A 62 4.37 2.76 9.28
CA ILE A 62 3.57 2.89 8.07
C ILE A 62 2.36 3.77 8.39
N PRO A 63 2.45 5.10 8.25
CA PRO A 63 1.33 6.01 8.54
C PRO A 63 0.21 5.89 7.53
N HIS A 64 0.53 5.51 6.29
CA HIS A 64 -0.45 5.35 5.23
C HIS A 64 -0.08 4.23 4.26
N ILE A 65 -1.07 3.44 3.89
CA ILE A 65 -0.97 2.38 2.88
C ILE A 65 -2.23 2.39 2.00
N SER A 66 -2.05 2.20 0.70
CA SER A 66 -3.12 2.08 -0.30
C SER A 66 -2.78 0.98 -1.33
N LEU A 67 -3.57 0.86 -2.39
CA LEU A 67 -3.23 -0.02 -3.53
C LEU A 67 -2.14 0.55 -4.44
N GLU A 68 -1.88 1.85 -4.35
CA GLU A 68 -0.96 2.57 -5.22
C GLU A 68 0.39 2.81 -4.58
N LYS A 69 0.40 3.05 -3.25
CA LYS A 69 1.60 3.49 -2.53
C LYS A 69 1.61 3.06 -1.08
N VAL A 70 2.81 3.04 -0.51
CA VAL A 70 3.03 2.98 0.93
C VAL A 70 3.92 4.15 1.36
N GLU A 71 3.52 4.80 2.44
CA GLU A 71 4.30 5.83 3.12
C GLU A 71 4.96 5.21 4.35
N LEU A 72 6.26 5.39 4.47
CA LEU A 72 7.06 4.91 5.60
C LEU A 72 7.67 6.12 6.30
N ILE A 73 7.84 6.03 7.60
CA ILE A 73 8.63 6.98 8.39
C ILE A 73 9.66 6.16 9.16
N ALA A 74 10.93 6.41 8.88
CA ALA A 74 12.03 5.86 9.68
C ALA A 74 12.42 6.87 10.77
N ASP A 75 12.36 6.46 12.03
CA ASP A 75 12.79 7.23 13.17
C ASP A 75 14.27 6.93 13.46
N VAL A 76 15.11 7.94 13.35
CA VAL A 76 16.55 7.85 13.61
C VAL A 76 16.88 8.66 14.84
N LEU A 77 17.24 7.98 15.94
CA LEU A 77 17.72 8.61 17.16
C LEU A 77 19.22 8.91 16.99
N ILE A 78 19.59 10.18 17.17
CA ILE A 78 20.97 10.65 17.10
C ILE A 78 21.36 11.21 18.45
N THR A 79 22.51 10.79 18.98
CA THR A 79 23.03 11.26 20.27
C THR A 79 24.35 11.99 20.06
N ASN A 80 24.42 13.22 20.57
CA ASN A 80 25.59 14.06 20.55
C ASN A 80 26.24 14.08 21.94
N PRO A 81 27.38 13.41 22.17
CA PRO A 81 28.11 13.44 23.44
C PRO A 81 28.91 14.74 23.66
N ASN A 82 28.97 15.61 22.65
CA ASN A 82 29.83 16.79 22.67
C ASN A 82 29.20 17.99 23.40
N PRO A 83 30.02 18.88 23.98
CA PRO A 83 29.55 20.07 24.66
C PRO A 83 29.08 21.19 23.72
N VAL A 84 29.16 20.97 22.42
CA VAL A 84 28.71 21.90 21.38
C VAL A 84 27.62 21.26 20.52
N PRO A 85 26.66 22.03 19.99
CA PRO A 85 25.71 21.52 19.04
C PRO A 85 26.41 21.13 17.74
N ILE A 86 25.90 20.08 17.08
CA ILE A 86 26.41 19.62 15.81
C ILE A 86 25.35 19.72 14.72
N PRO A 87 25.64 20.33 13.56
CA PRO A 87 24.73 20.36 12.45
C PRO A 87 24.67 19.02 11.75
N LEU A 88 23.45 18.56 11.45
CA LEU A 88 23.19 17.41 10.59
C LEU A 88 22.99 17.94 9.17
N VAL A 89 24.00 17.79 8.33
CA VAL A 89 24.03 18.47 7.02
C VAL A 89 23.10 17.79 6.03
N ASP A 90 23.32 16.49 5.80
CA ASP A 90 22.56 15.71 4.83
C ASP A 90 22.25 14.33 5.38
N ILE A 91 21.13 13.77 4.93
CA ILE A 91 20.77 12.38 5.15
C ILE A 91 20.58 11.72 3.77
N GLU A 92 21.45 10.78 3.45
CA GLU A 92 21.28 9.91 2.30
C GLU A 92 20.54 8.66 2.72
N TYR A 93 19.60 8.19 1.89
CA TYR A 93 18.89 6.95 2.14
C TYR A 93 18.76 6.11 0.87
N LEU A 94 18.75 4.79 1.07
CA LEU A 94 18.58 3.77 0.05
C LEU A 94 17.67 2.68 0.59
N ILE A 95 16.61 2.34 -0.13
CA ILE A 95 15.76 1.19 0.16
C ILE A 95 15.98 0.15 -0.93
N GLU A 96 16.27 -1.07 -0.49
CA GLU A 96 16.52 -2.22 -1.35
C GLU A 96 15.64 -3.40 -0.95
N SER A 97 15.33 -4.26 -1.91
CA SER A 97 14.76 -5.58 -1.69
C SER A 97 15.58 -6.60 -2.46
N GLU A 98 16.11 -7.61 -1.78
CA GLU A 98 16.98 -8.64 -2.39
C GLU A 98 18.11 -8.03 -3.23
N ASP A 99 18.83 -7.06 -2.65
CA ASP A 99 19.91 -6.29 -3.27
C ASP A 99 19.53 -5.47 -4.50
N ARG A 100 18.23 -5.32 -4.76
CA ARG A 100 17.69 -4.47 -5.83
C ARG A 100 17.17 -3.17 -5.25
N LYS A 101 17.62 -2.06 -5.83
CA LYS A 101 17.21 -0.72 -5.42
C LYS A 101 15.73 -0.48 -5.69
N LEU A 102 14.95 -0.20 -4.65
CA LEU A 102 13.57 0.25 -4.77
C LEU A 102 13.47 1.78 -4.86
N MET A 103 14.21 2.48 -4.01
CA MET A 103 14.30 3.94 -4.05
C MET A 103 15.55 4.45 -3.34
N SER A 104 15.95 5.70 -3.63
CA SER A 104 16.99 6.42 -2.89
C SER A 104 16.74 7.90 -2.95
N GLY A 105 17.33 8.65 -2.04
CA GLY A 105 17.25 10.10 -2.03
C GLY A 105 18.19 10.72 -1.00
N THR A 106 18.18 12.05 -0.97
CA THR A 106 18.94 12.86 -0.02
C THR A 106 18.01 13.90 0.59
N ILE A 107 18.05 14.03 1.90
CA ILE A 107 17.36 15.10 2.64
C ILE A 107 18.45 16.08 3.09
N PRO A 108 18.51 17.27 2.49
CA PRO A 108 19.50 18.29 2.86
C PRO A 108 19.06 19.02 4.13
N ASP A 109 20.04 19.51 4.89
CA ASP A 109 19.86 20.39 6.06
C ASP A 109 18.82 19.84 7.07
N SER A 110 19.12 18.69 7.63
CA SER A 110 18.18 17.95 8.49
C SER A 110 18.16 18.46 9.95
N GLY A 111 18.77 19.60 10.22
CA GLY A 111 18.70 20.28 11.52
C GLY A 111 19.99 20.23 12.33
N THR A 112 19.87 20.45 13.64
CA THR A 112 21.01 20.53 14.58
C THR A 112 20.74 19.68 15.80
N ILE A 113 21.69 18.85 16.19
CA ILE A 113 21.62 18.04 17.41
C ILE A 113 22.27 18.84 18.56
N HIS A 114 21.51 19.10 19.61
CA HIS A 114 21.96 19.92 20.74
C HIS A 114 23.14 19.32 21.47
N ALA A 115 23.91 20.17 22.13
CA ALA A 115 25.03 19.74 22.99
C ALA A 115 24.55 18.78 24.08
N HIS A 116 25.26 17.67 24.26
CA HIS A 116 24.90 16.60 25.20
C HIS A 116 23.45 16.10 25.04
N GLY A 117 22.85 16.30 23.85
CA GLY A 117 21.47 16.00 23.53
C GLY A 117 21.29 14.73 22.71
N SER A 118 20.04 14.27 22.68
CA SER A 118 19.59 13.23 21.76
C SER A 118 18.32 13.71 21.07
N GLU A 119 18.25 13.54 19.75
CA GLU A 119 17.11 13.96 18.96
C GLU A 119 16.69 12.84 17.99
N THR A 120 15.39 12.75 17.76
CA THR A 120 14.86 11.80 16.77
C THR A 120 14.54 12.55 15.49
N VAL A 121 15.25 12.21 14.43
CA VAL A 121 14.99 12.71 13.08
C VAL A 121 14.05 11.72 12.37
N LYS A 122 12.98 12.24 11.77
CA LYS A 122 12.01 11.46 10.99
C LYS A 122 12.34 11.54 9.52
N ILE A 123 12.58 10.40 8.91
CA ILE A 123 12.85 10.27 7.47
C ILE A 123 11.59 9.78 6.76
N PRO A 124 10.87 10.66 6.04
CA PRO A 124 9.71 10.26 5.26
C PRO A 124 10.15 9.58 3.96
N LEU A 125 9.55 8.44 3.66
CA LEU A 125 9.84 7.61 2.50
C LEU A 125 8.53 7.28 1.80
N LEU A 126 8.48 7.40 0.47
CA LEU A 126 7.29 7.12 -0.33
C LEU A 126 7.64 6.09 -1.41
N LEU A 127 7.03 4.92 -1.33
CA LEU A 127 7.16 3.87 -2.32
C LEU A 127 5.89 3.78 -3.16
N ILE A 128 6.02 3.95 -4.49
CA ILE A 128 4.93 3.82 -5.46
C ILE A 128 5.02 2.42 -6.07
N TYR A 129 3.95 1.63 -5.94
CA TYR A 129 3.98 0.23 -6.36
C TYR A 129 4.11 0.04 -7.87
N ASP A 130 3.56 0.94 -8.68
CA ASP A 130 3.68 0.85 -10.13
C ASP A 130 5.11 1.07 -10.61
N ASP A 131 5.88 1.93 -9.94
CA ASP A 131 7.31 2.12 -10.23
C ASP A 131 8.08 0.84 -9.89
N ILE A 132 7.78 0.22 -8.75
CA ILE A 132 8.38 -1.04 -8.32
C ILE A 132 8.04 -2.16 -9.30
N LYS A 133 6.77 -2.36 -9.63
CA LYS A 133 6.31 -3.42 -10.55
C LYS A 133 6.85 -3.24 -11.97
N SER A 134 6.96 -2.00 -12.46
CA SER A 134 7.50 -1.72 -13.79
C SER A 134 8.99 -2.07 -13.90
N THR A 135 9.73 -1.94 -12.80
CA THR A 135 11.16 -2.22 -12.73
C THR A 135 11.44 -3.69 -12.38
N TYR A 136 10.57 -4.30 -11.58
CA TYR A 136 10.73 -5.66 -11.03
C TYR A 136 9.50 -6.51 -11.30
N GLY A 137 9.42 -7.13 -12.48
CA GLY A 137 8.27 -7.93 -12.91
C GLY A 137 7.99 -9.21 -12.12
N ASP A 138 8.90 -9.59 -11.21
CA ASP A 138 8.76 -10.74 -10.31
C ASP A 138 8.05 -10.39 -8.98
N ILE A 139 7.93 -9.11 -8.64
CA ILE A 139 7.16 -8.67 -7.46
C ILE A 139 5.67 -8.79 -7.76
N LYS A 140 5.04 -9.77 -7.14
CA LYS A 140 3.62 -10.07 -7.36
C LYS A 140 2.72 -9.20 -6.47
N PRO A 141 1.64 -8.64 -7.04
CA PRO A 141 0.59 -8.05 -6.21
C PRO A 141 0.04 -9.05 -5.20
N GLY A 142 -0.17 -8.61 -3.97
CA GLY A 142 -0.59 -9.45 -2.84
C GLY A 142 0.55 -10.00 -2.00
N SER A 143 1.81 -9.94 -2.47
CA SER A 143 2.97 -10.43 -1.73
C SER A 143 3.43 -9.49 -0.62
N ILE A 144 4.18 -10.05 0.31
CA ILE A 144 4.99 -9.31 1.28
C ILE A 144 6.45 -9.43 0.83
N ILE A 145 7.12 -8.30 0.64
CA ILE A 145 8.52 -8.26 0.22
C ILE A 145 9.42 -7.80 1.36
N PRO A 146 10.56 -8.46 1.60
CA PRO A 146 11.55 -7.98 2.54
C PRO A 146 12.21 -6.71 1.99
N TYR A 147 12.53 -5.78 2.87
CA TYR A 147 13.32 -4.62 2.51
C TYR A 147 14.46 -4.38 3.48
N LYS A 148 15.47 -3.67 2.99
CA LYS A 148 16.57 -3.14 3.76
C LYS A 148 16.63 -1.63 3.53
N ILE A 149 16.55 -0.86 4.60
CA ILE A 149 16.80 0.58 4.58
C ILE A 149 18.24 0.79 5.00
N ARG A 150 19.01 1.51 4.19
CA ARG A 150 20.31 2.06 4.52
C ARG A 150 20.21 3.55 4.61
N VAL A 151 20.73 4.11 5.67
CA VAL A 151 20.75 5.56 5.91
C VAL A 151 22.19 5.97 6.21
N VAL A 152 22.66 7.05 5.59
CA VAL A 152 23.95 7.65 5.90
C VAL A 152 23.69 9.08 6.38
N LEU A 153 24.06 9.35 7.63
CA LEU A 153 23.98 10.67 8.22
C LEU A 153 25.34 11.38 8.01
N HIS A 154 25.32 12.54 7.39
CA HIS A 154 26.48 13.41 7.24
C HIS A 154 26.44 14.50 8.30
N ILE A 155 27.45 14.53 9.17
CA ILE A 155 27.53 15.40 10.33
C ILE A 155 28.81 16.20 10.26
N ASP A 156 28.72 17.54 10.41
CA ASP A 156 29.88 18.41 10.50
C ASP A 156 30.23 18.65 11.98
N ILE A 157 31.34 18.02 12.43
CA ILE A 157 31.84 18.20 13.78
C ILE A 157 32.89 19.33 13.79
N PRO A 158 32.73 20.37 14.64
CA PRO A 158 33.73 21.39 14.77
C PRO A 158 35.11 20.79 15.08
N VAL A 159 36.16 21.27 14.43
CA VAL A 159 37.58 20.82 14.56
C VAL A 159 37.88 19.50 13.86
N ILE A 160 36.97 18.51 13.85
CA ILE A 160 37.17 17.20 13.25
C ILE A 160 36.81 17.21 11.75
N GLY A 161 35.78 17.98 11.38
CA GLY A 161 35.24 18.05 10.04
C GLY A 161 34.04 17.10 9.83
N ARG A 162 33.73 16.82 8.57
CA ARG A 162 32.59 15.97 8.18
C ARG A 162 32.86 14.52 8.47
N ILE A 163 31.92 13.89 9.17
CA ILE A 163 31.86 12.44 9.37
C ILE A 163 30.57 11.88 8.78
N SER A 164 30.57 10.59 8.47
CA SER A 164 29.40 9.87 8.01
C SER A 164 29.07 8.71 8.94
N ILE A 165 27.83 8.56 9.31
CA ILE A 165 27.36 7.46 10.16
C ILE A 165 26.39 6.61 9.34
N PRO A 166 26.80 5.40 8.93
CA PRO A 166 25.94 4.47 8.23
C PRO A 166 25.04 3.71 9.23
N LEU A 167 23.78 3.56 8.86
CA LEU A 167 22.77 2.82 9.60
C LEU A 167 22.04 1.87 8.65
N GLU A 168 21.56 0.75 9.20
CA GLU A 168 20.82 -0.25 8.43
C GLU A 168 19.66 -0.79 9.27
N LYS A 169 18.51 -0.99 8.63
CA LYS A 169 17.33 -1.63 9.23
C LYS A 169 16.61 -2.48 8.20
N ASN A 170 16.23 -3.70 8.61
CA ASN A 170 15.41 -4.60 7.81
C ASN A 170 13.95 -4.53 8.24
N GLY A 171 13.05 -4.81 7.31
CA GLY A 171 11.63 -4.90 7.56
C GLY A 171 10.90 -5.58 6.39
N GLU A 172 9.58 -5.46 6.40
CA GLU A 172 8.71 -6.04 5.39
C GLU A 172 7.74 -4.99 4.87
N ILE A 173 7.48 -5.00 3.56
CA ILE A 173 6.51 -4.11 2.90
C ILE A 173 5.49 -4.98 2.17
N PRO A 174 4.18 -4.79 2.39
CA PRO A 174 3.16 -5.43 1.57
C PRO A 174 3.07 -4.73 0.22
N VAL A 175 2.72 -5.49 -0.81
CA VAL A 175 2.29 -4.99 -2.13
C VAL A 175 0.82 -5.36 -2.29
N PRO A 176 -0.12 -4.57 -1.77
CA PRO A 176 -1.52 -4.97 -1.66
C PRO A 176 -2.15 -5.24 -3.01
N TYR A 177 -3.03 -6.23 -3.02
CA TYR A 177 -3.89 -6.55 -4.15
C TYR A 177 -5.36 -6.41 -3.75
N ARG A 178 -6.14 -5.85 -4.65
CA ARG A 178 -7.57 -5.72 -4.46
C ARG A 178 -8.22 -7.12 -4.44
N PRO A 179 -9.05 -7.45 -3.44
CA PRO A 179 -9.79 -8.71 -3.45
C PRO A 179 -10.68 -8.83 -4.69
N ASP A 180 -10.74 -10.00 -5.27
CA ASP A 180 -11.72 -10.28 -6.33
C ASP A 180 -13.10 -10.42 -5.70
N VAL A 181 -14.08 -9.76 -6.31
CA VAL A 181 -15.47 -9.77 -5.87
C VAL A 181 -16.30 -10.54 -6.87
N ASN A 182 -17.01 -11.56 -6.43
CA ASN A 182 -17.92 -12.34 -7.25
C ASN A 182 -19.29 -12.48 -6.59
N VAL A 183 -20.35 -12.33 -7.37
CA VAL A 183 -21.71 -12.65 -6.93
C VAL A 183 -21.92 -14.13 -7.17
N SER A 184 -22.06 -14.89 -6.10
CA SER A 184 -22.35 -16.32 -6.19
C SER A 184 -23.84 -16.61 -6.34
N LYS A 185 -24.71 -15.83 -5.68
CA LYS A 185 -26.15 -16.02 -5.69
C LYS A 185 -26.88 -14.72 -5.34
N ILE A 186 -28.07 -14.52 -5.94
CA ILE A 186 -29.05 -13.53 -5.52
C ILE A 186 -30.29 -14.29 -5.09
N LYS A 187 -30.66 -14.23 -3.81
CA LYS A 187 -31.85 -14.87 -3.26
C LYS A 187 -32.91 -13.81 -2.99
N PHE A 188 -34.00 -13.84 -3.74
CA PHE A 188 -35.16 -13.02 -3.46
C PHE A 188 -35.98 -13.63 -2.31
N GLU A 189 -36.28 -12.82 -1.29
CA GLU A 189 -37.08 -13.21 -0.13
C GLU A 189 -38.51 -12.78 -0.27
N GLN A 190 -38.70 -11.56 -0.83
CA GLN A 190 -39.99 -11.00 -1.13
C GLN A 190 -39.92 -10.27 -2.47
N PHE A 191 -40.95 -10.43 -3.27
CA PHE A 191 -41.05 -9.72 -4.54
C PHE A 191 -42.51 -9.29 -4.84
N SER A 192 -42.71 -7.98 -4.88
CA SER A 192 -43.94 -7.33 -5.32
C SER A 192 -43.59 -6.10 -6.16
N PHE A 193 -44.59 -5.45 -6.79
CA PHE A 193 -44.37 -4.18 -7.48
C PHE A 193 -43.99 -3.02 -6.56
N GLU A 194 -44.45 -3.07 -5.30
CA GLU A 194 -44.22 -2.03 -4.31
C GLU A 194 -42.90 -2.22 -3.54
N GLU A 195 -42.50 -3.47 -3.35
CA GLU A 195 -41.32 -3.81 -2.57
C GLU A 195 -40.73 -5.15 -3.00
N ALA A 196 -39.41 -5.18 -3.13
CA ALA A 196 -38.64 -6.39 -3.30
C ALA A 196 -37.49 -6.38 -2.32
N THR A 197 -37.29 -7.51 -1.64
CA THR A 197 -36.13 -7.75 -0.77
C THR A 197 -35.36 -8.94 -1.28
N ALA A 198 -34.06 -8.84 -1.26
CA ALA A 198 -33.18 -9.93 -1.65
C ALA A 198 -31.89 -9.91 -0.83
N THR A 199 -31.26 -11.06 -0.73
CA THR A 199 -29.93 -11.23 -0.19
C THR A 199 -28.96 -11.53 -1.32
N LEU A 200 -27.92 -10.70 -1.43
CA LEU A 200 -26.85 -10.85 -2.38
C LEU A 200 -25.70 -11.59 -1.70
N HIS A 201 -25.37 -12.77 -2.20
CA HIS A 201 -24.22 -13.56 -1.71
C HIS A 201 -22.97 -13.15 -2.49
N LEU A 202 -22.04 -12.47 -1.81
CA LEU A 202 -20.76 -12.08 -2.37
C LEU A 202 -19.64 -13.00 -1.89
N ASN A 203 -18.80 -13.42 -2.81
CA ASN A 203 -17.54 -14.05 -2.50
C ASN A 203 -16.42 -13.03 -2.66
N LEU A 204 -15.67 -12.80 -1.58
CA LEU A 204 -14.47 -11.98 -1.55
C LEU A 204 -13.26 -12.92 -1.54
N ASP A 205 -12.50 -12.95 -2.63
CA ASP A 205 -11.30 -13.75 -2.79
C ASP A 205 -10.08 -12.89 -2.45
N ASN A 206 -9.47 -13.15 -1.29
CA ASN A 206 -8.30 -12.44 -0.82
C ASN A 206 -7.02 -13.13 -1.32
N LYS A 207 -6.42 -12.60 -2.37
CA LYS A 207 -5.17 -13.12 -2.94
C LYS A 207 -3.91 -12.55 -2.29
N ASN A 208 -4.06 -11.80 -1.21
CA ASN A 208 -2.91 -11.30 -0.47
C ASN A 208 -2.30 -12.39 0.42
N ASP A 209 -1.01 -12.26 0.71
CA ASP A 209 -0.29 -13.09 1.68
C ASP A 209 -0.54 -12.68 3.14
N PHE A 210 -1.51 -11.78 3.35
CA PHE A 210 -1.94 -11.29 4.65
C PHE A 210 -3.47 -11.18 4.75
N ASP A 211 -3.95 -11.21 5.97
CA ASP A 211 -5.37 -11.12 6.28
C ASP A 211 -5.89 -9.68 6.08
N LEU A 212 -7.16 -9.57 5.71
CA LEU A 212 -7.90 -8.32 5.65
C LEU A 212 -9.01 -8.35 6.69
N GLY A 213 -8.80 -7.66 7.81
CA GLY A 213 -9.84 -7.48 8.83
C GLY A 213 -10.87 -6.47 8.38
N LEU A 214 -12.01 -6.90 7.86
CA LEU A 214 -13.09 -6.04 7.41
C LEU A 214 -13.71 -5.30 8.59
N ASN A 215 -13.80 -3.98 8.51
CA ASN A 215 -14.47 -3.11 9.48
C ASN A 215 -15.86 -2.68 8.98
N SER A 216 -15.92 -2.28 7.71
CA SER A 216 -17.16 -1.89 7.06
C SER A 216 -17.08 -2.06 5.54
N MET A 217 -18.23 -2.07 4.91
CA MET A 217 -18.38 -2.10 3.46
C MET A 217 -19.53 -1.15 3.08
N ASP A 218 -19.21 -0.15 2.27
CA ASP A 218 -20.21 0.63 1.56
C ASP A 218 -20.43 0.02 0.17
N TYR A 219 -21.68 -0.11 -0.26
CA TYR A 219 -21.98 -0.69 -1.55
C TYR A 219 -23.21 -0.06 -2.18
N GLU A 220 -23.20 -0.04 -3.50
CA GLU A 220 -24.29 0.37 -4.36
C GLU A 220 -24.51 -0.71 -5.42
N VAL A 221 -25.76 -1.12 -5.59
CA VAL A 221 -26.14 -2.14 -6.56
C VAL A 221 -26.95 -1.49 -7.67
N TRP A 222 -26.55 -1.75 -8.90
CA TRP A 222 -27.19 -1.26 -10.11
C TRP A 222 -27.72 -2.44 -10.91
N LEU A 223 -28.94 -2.30 -11.43
CA LEU A 223 -29.49 -3.17 -12.48
C LEU A 223 -29.60 -2.36 -13.77
N SER A 224 -28.96 -2.84 -14.83
CA SER A 224 -28.72 -2.04 -16.03
C SER A 224 -28.01 -0.72 -15.64
N ASN A 225 -28.63 0.42 -15.82
CA ASN A 225 -28.10 1.73 -15.47
C ASN A 225 -28.87 2.40 -14.33
N VAL A 226 -29.66 1.65 -13.56
CA VAL A 226 -30.48 2.18 -12.47
C VAL A 226 -29.98 1.67 -11.13
N SER A 227 -29.65 2.58 -10.22
CA SER A 227 -29.29 2.24 -8.84
C SER A 227 -30.53 1.71 -8.12
N ILE A 228 -30.41 0.49 -7.57
CA ILE A 228 -31.52 -0.19 -6.90
C ILE A 228 -31.36 -0.24 -5.39
N ALA A 229 -30.13 -0.21 -4.90
CA ALA A 229 -29.84 -0.24 -3.48
C ALA A 229 -28.51 0.44 -3.19
N SER A 230 -28.43 1.09 -2.04
CA SER A 230 -27.20 1.66 -1.48
C SER A 230 -27.25 1.46 0.03
N ALA A 231 -26.22 0.89 0.61
CA ALA A 231 -26.13 0.65 2.04
C ALA A 231 -24.68 0.66 2.53
N GLU A 232 -24.53 0.86 3.83
CA GLU A 232 -23.30 0.63 4.58
C GLU A 232 -23.53 -0.54 5.53
N MET A 233 -22.66 -1.53 5.46
CA MET A 233 -22.65 -2.65 6.38
C MET A 233 -21.45 -2.50 7.33
N LYS A 234 -21.72 -2.60 8.63
CA LYS A 234 -20.70 -2.60 9.68
C LYS A 234 -20.66 -3.99 10.30
N GLU A 235 -19.90 -4.85 9.70
CA GLU A 235 -19.71 -6.22 10.17
C GLU A 235 -18.22 -6.51 10.23
N THR A 236 -17.74 -6.86 11.42
CA THR A 236 -16.35 -7.24 11.60
C THR A 236 -16.15 -8.69 11.19
N THR A 237 -15.53 -8.89 10.06
CA THR A 237 -15.20 -10.22 9.52
C THR A 237 -13.75 -10.25 9.09
N ASN A 238 -13.07 -11.37 9.33
CA ASN A 238 -11.70 -11.56 8.85
C ASN A 238 -11.70 -12.32 7.52
N ILE A 239 -11.27 -11.63 6.46
CA ILE A 239 -11.04 -12.22 5.14
C ILE A 239 -9.62 -12.75 5.12
N LYS A 240 -9.47 -14.05 5.40
CA LYS A 240 -8.15 -14.66 5.54
C LYS A 240 -7.36 -14.66 4.25
N LYS A 241 -6.03 -14.62 4.41
CA LYS A 241 -5.09 -14.68 3.30
C LYS A 241 -5.30 -15.93 2.45
N GLN A 242 -5.27 -15.76 1.13
CA GLN A 242 -5.38 -16.84 0.14
C GLN A 242 -6.69 -17.67 0.29
N GLU A 243 -7.75 -17.06 0.86
CA GLU A 243 -9.04 -17.71 1.04
C GLU A 243 -10.20 -16.88 0.47
N VAL A 244 -11.32 -17.55 0.21
CA VAL A 244 -12.58 -16.93 -0.22
C VAL A 244 -13.50 -16.82 0.99
N THR A 245 -14.00 -15.62 1.25
CA THR A 245 -14.99 -15.36 2.30
C THR A 245 -16.32 -14.98 1.67
N THR A 246 -17.40 -15.63 2.08
CA THR A 246 -18.76 -15.33 1.62
C THR A 246 -19.41 -14.32 2.56
N MET A 247 -20.01 -13.28 2.00
CA MET A 247 -20.76 -12.24 2.70
C MET A 247 -22.17 -12.15 2.14
N ASN A 248 -23.12 -11.82 3.01
CA ASN A 248 -24.52 -11.67 2.68
C ASN A 248 -24.92 -10.20 2.75
N LEU A 249 -25.22 -9.59 1.60
CA LEU A 249 -25.63 -8.19 1.54
C LEU A 249 -27.16 -8.09 1.35
N PRO A 250 -27.89 -7.53 2.32
CA PRO A 250 -29.30 -7.29 2.16
C PRO A 250 -29.54 -6.14 1.17
N ILE A 251 -30.46 -6.32 0.24
CA ILE A 251 -30.92 -5.28 -0.67
C ILE A 251 -32.44 -5.17 -0.59
N SER A 252 -32.95 -3.93 -0.62
CA SER A 252 -34.39 -3.63 -0.68
C SER A 252 -34.60 -2.53 -1.69
N PHE A 253 -35.57 -2.72 -2.57
CA PHE A 253 -35.88 -1.77 -3.64
C PHE A 253 -37.38 -1.83 -4.02
N ARG A 254 -37.83 -0.83 -4.79
CA ARG A 254 -39.18 -0.76 -5.31
C ARG A 254 -39.20 -1.05 -6.80
N PRO A 255 -39.64 -2.24 -7.23
CA PRO A 255 -39.65 -2.62 -8.65
C PRO A 255 -40.35 -1.65 -9.58
N LYS A 256 -41.42 -0.98 -9.13
CA LYS A 256 -42.12 0.01 -9.92
C LYS A 256 -41.30 1.22 -10.38
N ASP A 257 -40.19 1.52 -9.67
CA ASP A 257 -39.36 2.68 -9.97
C ASP A 257 -38.36 2.40 -11.13
N PHE A 258 -38.32 1.16 -11.65
CA PHE A 258 -37.32 0.73 -12.64
C PHE A 258 -37.82 0.53 -14.08
N GLY A 259 -39.08 0.85 -14.35
CA GLY A 259 -39.64 0.89 -15.70
C GLY A 259 -39.36 -0.38 -16.53
N SER A 260 -38.75 -0.22 -17.72
CA SER A 260 -38.51 -1.33 -18.66
C SER A 260 -37.49 -2.35 -18.19
N ALA A 261 -36.46 -1.96 -17.42
CA ALA A 261 -35.43 -2.86 -16.91
C ALA A 261 -36.00 -3.98 -16.02
N MET A 262 -37.02 -3.64 -15.21
CA MET A 262 -37.75 -4.59 -14.40
C MET A 262 -38.59 -5.56 -15.27
N TRP A 263 -39.26 -5.07 -16.30
CA TRP A 263 -40.03 -5.90 -17.21
C TRP A 263 -39.17 -6.90 -17.98
N ASP A 264 -37.94 -6.50 -18.37
CA ASP A 264 -37.00 -7.38 -19.05
C ASP A 264 -36.50 -8.50 -18.13
N MET A 265 -36.27 -8.19 -16.85
CA MET A 265 -35.90 -9.18 -15.84
C MET A 265 -37.05 -10.16 -15.57
N ILE A 266 -38.33 -9.66 -15.40
CA ILE A 266 -39.50 -10.50 -15.18
C ILE A 266 -39.78 -11.41 -16.39
N ARG A 267 -39.57 -10.91 -17.59
CA ARG A 267 -39.78 -11.68 -18.85
C ARG A 267 -38.66 -12.66 -19.14
N GLY A 268 -37.64 -12.78 -18.23
CA GLY A 268 -36.55 -13.71 -18.38
C GLY A 268 -35.51 -13.33 -19.43
N LYS A 269 -35.55 -12.09 -19.96
CA LYS A 269 -34.49 -11.59 -20.85
C LYS A 269 -33.20 -11.37 -20.12
N GLY A 270 -33.27 -11.21 -18.80
CA GLY A 270 -32.16 -10.91 -17.92
C GLY A 270 -31.68 -9.47 -18.06
N THR A 271 -31.04 -8.99 -17.03
CA THR A 271 -30.40 -7.67 -17.01
C THR A 271 -29.04 -7.76 -16.34
N GLY A 272 -28.07 -7.00 -16.86
CA GLY A 272 -26.76 -6.90 -16.23
C GLY A 272 -26.85 -6.21 -14.87
N TYR A 273 -25.96 -6.58 -13.96
CA TYR A 273 -25.81 -5.91 -12.68
C TYR A 273 -24.43 -5.30 -12.53
N THR A 274 -24.35 -4.24 -11.74
CA THR A 274 -23.07 -3.66 -11.32
C THR A 274 -23.12 -3.44 -9.81
N ILE A 275 -22.06 -3.83 -9.12
CA ILE A 275 -21.84 -3.52 -7.71
C ILE A 275 -20.61 -2.63 -7.63
N LYS A 276 -20.76 -1.51 -6.96
CA LYS A 276 -19.66 -0.56 -6.68
C LYS A 276 -19.65 -0.22 -5.20
N GLY A 277 -18.49 0.11 -4.69
CA GLY A 277 -18.37 0.53 -3.29
C GLY A 277 -16.94 0.48 -2.82
N HIS A 278 -16.78 0.43 -1.51
CA HIS A 278 -15.47 0.29 -0.86
C HIS A 278 -15.59 -0.68 0.30
N ILE A 279 -14.49 -1.37 0.56
CA ILE A 279 -14.27 -2.08 1.81
C ILE A 279 -13.24 -1.31 2.63
N ASP A 280 -13.55 -1.15 3.92
CA ASP A 280 -12.67 -0.59 4.92
C ASP A 280 -12.04 -1.74 5.70
N VAL A 281 -10.73 -1.88 5.63
CA VAL A 281 -10.03 -3.04 6.18
C VAL A 281 -8.83 -2.63 7.03
N ASN A 282 -8.59 -3.40 8.09
CA ASN A 282 -7.34 -3.40 8.83
C ASN A 282 -6.43 -4.51 8.29
N THR A 283 -5.17 -4.18 8.05
CA THR A 283 -4.13 -5.14 7.70
C THR A 283 -3.04 -5.15 8.77
N PRO A 284 -2.14 -6.13 8.81
CA PRO A 284 -0.97 -6.09 9.70
C PRO A 284 -0.06 -4.87 9.48
N PHE A 285 -0.21 -4.19 8.34
CA PHE A 285 0.61 -3.05 7.92
C PHE A 285 -0.11 -1.70 8.03
N GLY A 286 -1.37 -1.69 8.44
CA GLY A 286 -2.18 -0.49 8.59
C GLY A 286 -3.58 -0.62 8.01
N HIS A 287 -4.31 0.47 8.14
CA HIS A 287 -5.68 0.61 7.67
C HIS A 287 -5.71 0.97 6.18
N MET A 288 -6.64 0.36 5.43
CA MET A 288 -6.83 0.62 4.00
C MET A 288 -8.32 0.76 3.65
N LYS A 289 -8.62 1.66 2.72
CA LYS A 289 -9.91 1.71 2.04
C LYS A 289 -9.74 1.24 0.60
N ILE A 290 -10.36 0.11 0.26
CA ILE A 290 -10.17 -0.57 -1.02
C ILE A 290 -11.44 -0.43 -1.85
N PRO A 291 -11.38 0.14 -3.08
CA PRO A 291 -12.53 0.21 -3.96
C PRO A 291 -12.86 -1.18 -4.51
N ILE A 292 -14.15 -1.48 -4.57
CA ILE A 292 -14.68 -2.69 -5.20
C ILE A 292 -15.57 -2.30 -6.37
N CYS A 293 -15.46 -3.07 -7.45
CA CYS A 293 -16.34 -2.94 -8.60
C CYS A 293 -16.50 -4.32 -9.24
N LYS A 294 -17.76 -4.75 -9.42
CA LYS A 294 -18.08 -5.97 -10.15
C LYS A 294 -19.22 -5.69 -11.12
N GLU A 295 -18.97 -6.01 -12.37
CA GLU A 295 -19.99 -6.09 -13.41
C GLU A 295 -20.23 -7.57 -13.72
N GLY A 296 -21.48 -7.96 -13.87
CA GLY A 296 -21.78 -9.37 -14.09
C GLY A 296 -23.08 -9.58 -14.86
N GLY A 297 -23.22 -10.83 -15.26
CA GLY A 297 -24.18 -11.51 -16.08
C GLY A 297 -25.63 -11.03 -16.09
N THR A 298 -26.49 -11.92 -16.53
CA THR A 298 -27.92 -11.66 -16.62
C THR A 298 -28.65 -12.18 -15.38
N THR A 299 -29.23 -11.27 -14.61
CA THR A 299 -30.13 -11.63 -13.52
C THR A 299 -31.48 -12.01 -14.09
N ARG A 300 -31.95 -13.23 -13.82
CA ARG A 300 -33.28 -13.71 -14.21
C ARG A 300 -34.08 -14.05 -12.97
N LEU A 301 -35.35 -13.65 -12.95
CA LEU A 301 -36.29 -14.18 -11.96
C LEU A 301 -36.71 -15.58 -12.41
N LYS A 302 -36.26 -16.63 -11.72
CA LYS A 302 -36.87 -17.95 -11.87
C LYS A 302 -38.26 -17.90 -11.20
N LYS A 303 -39.28 -18.28 -11.94
CA LYS A 303 -40.62 -18.55 -11.38
C LYS A 303 -40.46 -19.83 -10.55
N GLY A 304 -40.80 -19.75 -9.26
CA GLY A 304 -40.58 -20.85 -8.34
C GLY A 304 -41.16 -22.16 -8.84
N ASP A 305 -40.32 -23.16 -8.95
CA ASP A 305 -40.62 -24.54 -8.78
C ASP A 305 -39.62 -25.03 -7.73
N ASP A 306 -40.19 -25.60 -6.69
CA ASP A 306 -39.45 -26.36 -5.68
C ASP A 306 -38.61 -27.41 -6.40
N ASP A 307 -37.28 -27.31 -6.31
CA ASP A 307 -36.37 -28.42 -6.21
C ASP A 307 -34.93 -27.95 -6.36
N GLU A 308 -34.11 -28.51 -5.55
CA GLU A 308 -32.66 -28.48 -5.52
C GLU A 308 -32.05 -28.64 -6.91
N ASP A 309 -31.26 -27.65 -7.37
CA ASP A 309 -30.14 -27.95 -8.23
C ASP A 309 -29.21 -26.74 -8.38
N ASP A 310 -27.95 -27.02 -8.20
CA ASP A 310 -26.76 -26.17 -8.37
C ASP A 310 -26.74 -25.49 -9.74
N ASP A 311 -27.05 -24.19 -9.79
CA ASP A 311 -26.75 -23.39 -10.96
C ASP A 311 -25.40 -22.65 -10.77
N GLU A 312 -24.34 -23.26 -11.25
CA GLU A 312 -23.06 -22.57 -11.54
C GLU A 312 -23.32 -21.37 -12.42
N VAL A 313 -22.94 -20.19 -11.91
CA VAL A 313 -22.89 -18.97 -12.70
C VAL A 313 -21.79 -19.13 -13.74
N ASN A 314 -22.18 -19.43 -14.97
CA ASN A 314 -21.30 -19.54 -16.11
C ASN A 314 -20.49 -18.25 -16.30
N ASN A 315 -19.21 -18.30 -16.02
CA ASN A 315 -18.26 -17.22 -16.22
C ASN A 315 -17.70 -17.28 -17.65
N PRO A 316 -18.00 -16.35 -18.55
CA PRO A 316 -17.43 -16.33 -19.90
C PRO A 316 -16.13 -15.54 -19.93
N SER A 317 -15.09 -16.02 -19.29
CA SER A 317 -13.75 -15.48 -19.50
C SER A 317 -12.71 -16.59 -19.59
N ILE A 318 -12.76 -17.34 -20.68
CA ILE A 318 -11.59 -18.01 -21.28
C ILE A 318 -11.96 -18.31 -22.74
N GLN A 319 -11.54 -17.42 -23.64
CA GLN A 319 -11.00 -17.78 -24.96
C GLN A 319 -10.73 -16.50 -25.77
N LYS A 320 -9.46 -16.08 -25.81
CA LYS A 320 -8.82 -15.66 -27.05
C LYS A 320 -7.33 -15.97 -26.95
N LYS A 321 -7.01 -17.20 -27.39
CA LYS A 321 -5.73 -17.48 -28.03
C LYS A 321 -5.91 -17.06 -29.48
N LEU A 322 -5.02 -16.24 -29.97
CA LEU A 322 -4.23 -16.34 -31.21
C LEU A 322 -3.44 -15.06 -31.40
#